data_3c8a742c38749141424176f55bffb451
#
_entry.id   3c8a742c38749141424176f55bffb451
#
_cell.length_a   1.000
_cell.length_b   1.000
_cell.length_c   1.000
_cell.angle_alpha   90.00
_cell.angle_beta   90.00
_cell.angle_gamma   90.00
#
_symmetry.space_group_name_H-M   'P 1'
#
loop_
_entity.id
_entity.type
_entity.pdbx_description
1 polymer ?
#
loop_
_entity_poly.entity_id
_entity_poly.type
_entity_poly.pdbx_seq_one_letter_code
_entity_poly.pdbx_strand_id
1 'polypeptide(L)'
;XAEFLDAFNNSALFPAIPIISAELHFDPSETVWLVSAYQLTFAAFLLVSGRISDVYTPKPAFVIGCLALGITHLIGGFTYQKIALLVLRALGGIGGALTIPSALSLIVELFPNPSHQARAIALFGSAGALGNMLGLLIGGVLVQYAGWNWIFWFVAIIGIGIGGVCLFLIPNVSRNKELKVKFDGPGVSMLTTSVILFIFAVTSGSTKGWATAYVLAPLLISILLFVLFLVWEAYTPPDDAVLPPRMWHFRNFGVLVGLALLPYFWSISSFVEFTSWWQDIFGWTAISVAVRFLPVGVGGFIVSQITGRLPTYFAHKHILMFGLIITIIATILLPFGDAPDTYWPFIFPAFCLGTSGMVIIYSNSSIAIFSYTPPSVAGTVGAVFNCALQLGSAVGLAAVSSITASVDGKTSPMNPPVSEFIHHLDEITKDMWKDAFKGRAASFWFVLAVLGVLLVCVVVFFKVDMPEKREELEKKKKEDIEAFPG
;
A
#
# COMPACT_ATOMS: atom_id res chain seq x y z
N UNK A 1 -2.69 -15.10 6.20
CA UNK A 1 -2.16 -15.16 5.89
C UNK A 1 -1.87 -14.53 5.05
N ALA A 2 -2.62 -14.50 4.22
CA ALA A 2 -2.36 -13.79 2.96
C ALA A 2 -1.88 -12.36 3.18
N GLU A 3 -2.63 -11.58 3.94
CA GLU A 3 -2.28 -10.18 4.25
C GLU A 3 -0.88 -10.06 4.90
N PHE A 4 -0.56 -10.98 5.79
CA PHE A 4 0.79 -11.08 6.39
C PHE A 4 1.83 -11.30 5.29
N LEU A 5 1.57 -12.24 4.40
CA LEU A 5 2.52 -12.66 3.37
C LEU A 5 2.77 -11.52 2.35
N ASP A 6 1.71 -10.82 1.95
CA ASP A 6 1.83 -9.66 1.05
C ASP A 6 2.62 -8.52 1.70
N ALA A 7 2.25 -8.15 2.92
CA ALA A 7 2.93 -7.08 3.66
C ALA A 7 4.41 -7.44 3.94
N PHE A 8 4.67 -8.69 4.33
CA PHE A 8 6.03 -9.21 4.52
C PHE A 8 6.85 -9.12 3.22
N ASN A 9 6.28 -9.62 2.11
CA ASN A 9 6.95 -9.63 0.80
C ASN A 9 7.38 -8.22 0.36
N ASN A 10 6.51 -7.25 0.60
CA ASN A 10 6.81 -5.85 0.23
C ASN A 10 7.87 -5.25 1.16
N SER A 11 7.72 -5.40 2.47
CA SER A 11 8.59 -4.73 3.44
C SER A 11 9.98 -5.39 3.55
N ALA A 12 10.08 -6.73 3.44
CA ALA A 12 11.35 -7.46 3.50
C ALA A 12 12.31 -7.07 2.39
N LEU A 13 11.79 -6.56 1.29
CA LEU A 13 12.60 -6.18 0.14
C LEU A 13 13.38 -4.87 0.37
N PHE A 14 12.87 -3.93 1.18
CA PHE A 14 13.49 -2.61 1.33
C PHE A 14 14.96 -2.68 1.77
N PRO A 15 15.34 -3.40 2.82
CA PRO A 15 16.77 -3.51 3.17
C PRO A 15 17.61 -4.26 2.13
N ALA A 16 16.98 -5.03 1.24
CA ALA A 16 17.66 -5.80 0.19
C ALA A 16 17.94 -5.00 -1.09
N ILE A 17 17.17 -3.92 -1.34
CA ILE A 17 17.20 -3.17 -2.61
C ILE A 17 18.64 -2.80 -3.02
N PRO A 18 19.45 -2.13 -2.17
CA PRO A 18 20.79 -1.72 -2.59
C PRO A 18 21.68 -2.92 -2.94
N ILE A 19 21.58 -4.01 -2.16
CA ILE A 19 22.42 -5.20 -2.34
C ILE A 19 22.03 -5.93 -3.65
N ILE A 20 20.71 -6.13 -3.89
CA ILE A 20 20.21 -6.72 -5.15
C ILE A 20 20.66 -5.85 -6.34
N SER A 21 20.55 -4.53 -6.21
CA SER A 21 20.91 -3.59 -7.28
C SER A 21 22.40 -3.69 -7.63
N ALA A 22 23.26 -3.78 -6.63
CA ALA A 22 24.70 -3.93 -6.82
C ALA A 22 25.05 -5.28 -7.45
N GLU A 23 24.47 -6.38 -6.91
CA GLU A 23 24.80 -7.75 -7.33
C GLU A 23 24.29 -8.07 -8.74
N LEU A 24 23.10 -7.60 -9.10
CA LEU A 24 22.49 -7.85 -10.41
C LEU A 24 22.75 -6.72 -11.42
N HIS A 25 23.59 -5.75 -11.06
CA HIS A 25 24.02 -4.63 -11.91
C HIS A 25 22.82 -3.83 -12.47
N PHE A 26 21.90 -3.46 -11.57
CA PHE A 26 20.83 -2.53 -11.93
C PHE A 26 21.38 -1.12 -12.09
N ASP A 27 20.96 -0.43 -13.13
CA ASP A 27 21.17 1.01 -13.21
C ASP A 27 20.35 1.70 -12.11
N PRO A 28 20.80 2.84 -11.55
CA PRO A 28 20.03 3.56 -10.53
C PRO A 28 18.59 3.84 -10.97
N SER A 29 18.36 4.09 -12.26
CA SER A 29 17.03 4.32 -12.84
C SER A 29 16.17 3.04 -12.92
N GLU A 30 16.78 1.87 -12.84
CA GLU A 30 16.06 0.58 -12.92
C GLU A 30 15.68 0.02 -11.55
N THR A 31 16.37 0.45 -10.49
CA THR A 31 16.20 -0.06 -9.11
C THR A 31 14.75 0.04 -8.62
N VAL A 32 14.05 1.10 -9.01
CA VAL A 32 12.65 1.32 -8.66
C VAL A 32 11.74 0.15 -9.08
N TRP A 33 12.11 -0.56 -10.17
CA TRP A 33 11.33 -1.67 -10.70
C TRP A 33 11.36 -2.92 -9.81
N LEU A 34 12.33 -3.04 -8.88
CA LEU A 34 12.34 -4.14 -7.91
C LEU A 34 11.07 -4.13 -7.03
N VAL A 35 10.57 -2.94 -6.70
CA VAL A 35 9.32 -2.78 -5.95
C VAL A 35 8.13 -2.66 -6.90
N SER A 36 8.24 -1.77 -7.89
CA SER A 36 7.10 -1.38 -8.74
C SER A 36 6.58 -2.51 -9.64
N ALA A 37 7.43 -3.46 -10.08
CA ALA A 37 6.99 -4.56 -10.94
C ALA A 37 5.92 -5.42 -10.26
N TYR A 38 6.10 -5.73 -8.98
CA TYR A 38 5.11 -6.45 -8.16
C TYR A 38 3.86 -5.60 -7.96
N GLN A 39 4.04 -4.36 -7.50
CA GLN A 39 2.93 -3.47 -7.15
C GLN A 39 2.05 -3.12 -8.35
N LEU A 40 2.67 -2.96 -9.52
CA LEU A 40 1.98 -2.68 -10.79
C LEU A 40 0.96 -3.77 -11.12
N THR A 41 1.41 -5.02 -11.15
CA THR A 41 0.53 -6.15 -11.48
C THR A 41 -0.43 -6.46 -10.34
N PHE A 42 0.01 -6.34 -9.09
CA PHE A 42 -0.84 -6.50 -7.92
C PHE A 42 -2.02 -5.52 -7.99
N ALA A 43 -1.77 -4.22 -8.16
CA ALA A 43 -2.80 -3.19 -8.23
C ALA A 43 -3.77 -3.42 -9.40
N ALA A 44 -3.22 -3.73 -10.57
CA ALA A 44 -3.99 -3.90 -11.80
C ALA A 44 -4.94 -5.11 -11.73
N PHE A 45 -4.48 -6.20 -11.11
CA PHE A 45 -5.26 -7.45 -11.04
C PHE A 45 -6.15 -7.56 -9.79
N LEU A 46 -6.08 -6.62 -8.83
CA LEU A 46 -6.93 -6.63 -7.63
C LEU A 46 -8.43 -6.62 -7.97
N LEU A 47 -8.83 -5.72 -8.90
CA LEU A 47 -10.25 -5.59 -9.30
C LEU A 47 -10.72 -6.83 -10.08
N VAL A 48 -9.86 -7.35 -10.96
CA VAL A 48 -10.10 -8.62 -11.67
C VAL A 48 -10.30 -9.76 -10.68
N SER A 49 -9.41 -9.85 -9.70
CA SER A 49 -9.43 -10.89 -8.66
C SER A 49 -10.69 -10.83 -7.81
N GLY A 50 -11.11 -9.63 -7.42
CA GLY A 50 -12.36 -9.41 -6.69
C GLY A 50 -13.54 -9.98 -7.49
N ARG A 51 -13.61 -9.64 -8.79
CA ARG A 51 -14.66 -10.13 -9.68
C ARG A 51 -14.60 -11.64 -9.89
N ILE A 52 -13.39 -12.23 -10.01
CA ILE A 52 -13.19 -13.69 -10.09
C ILE A 52 -13.75 -14.35 -8.81
N SER A 53 -13.46 -13.79 -7.64
CA SER A 53 -13.94 -14.30 -6.36
C SER A 53 -15.47 -14.19 -6.22
N ASP A 54 -16.07 -13.14 -6.82
CA ASP A 54 -17.51 -12.93 -6.79
C ASP A 54 -18.26 -13.81 -7.79
N VAL A 55 -17.69 -14.07 -8.97
CA VAL A 55 -18.32 -14.92 -10.01
C VAL A 55 -18.08 -16.41 -9.73
N TYR A 56 -16.86 -16.75 -9.38
CA TYR A 56 -16.45 -18.12 -9.07
C TYR A 56 -16.38 -18.30 -7.54
N THR A 57 -15.97 -19.44 -7.06
CA THR A 57 -15.80 -19.67 -5.61
C THR A 57 -14.45 -19.07 -5.15
N PRO A 58 -14.39 -18.44 -3.96
CA PRO A 58 -13.16 -17.78 -3.51
C PRO A 58 -12.03 -18.74 -3.13
N LYS A 59 -12.33 -20.00 -2.73
CA LYS A 59 -11.32 -21.00 -2.32
C LYS A 59 -10.30 -21.29 -3.44
N PRO A 60 -10.70 -21.68 -4.67
CA PRO A 60 -9.73 -21.91 -5.76
C PRO A 60 -8.90 -20.66 -6.08
N ALA A 61 -9.53 -19.48 -6.13
CA ALA A 61 -8.82 -18.22 -6.40
C ALA A 61 -7.72 -17.98 -5.35
N PHE A 62 -8.05 -18.18 -4.07
CA PHE A 62 -7.13 -18.04 -2.95
C PHE A 62 -5.94 -19.03 -3.06
N VAL A 63 -6.25 -20.30 -3.26
CA VAL A 63 -5.23 -21.37 -3.33
C VAL A 63 -4.29 -21.14 -4.54
N ILE A 64 -4.88 -20.87 -5.71
CA ILE A 64 -4.10 -20.59 -6.93
C ILE A 64 -3.20 -19.36 -6.70
N GLY A 65 -3.75 -18.30 -6.09
CA GLY A 65 -2.99 -17.08 -5.76
C GLY A 65 -1.79 -17.38 -4.86
N CYS A 66 -2.00 -18.11 -3.77
CA CYS A 66 -0.92 -18.48 -2.83
C CYS A 66 0.15 -19.34 -3.51
N LEU A 67 -0.26 -20.33 -4.32
CA LEU A 67 0.69 -21.21 -5.03
C LEU A 67 1.45 -20.43 -6.12
N ALA A 68 0.77 -19.59 -6.88
CA ALA A 68 1.41 -18.75 -7.91
C ALA A 68 2.44 -17.81 -7.28
N LEU A 69 2.06 -17.13 -6.21
CA LEU A 69 2.97 -16.26 -5.44
C LEU A 69 4.19 -17.07 -4.94
N GLY A 70 3.94 -18.21 -4.32
CA GLY A 70 5.01 -19.06 -3.78
C GLY A 70 5.95 -19.59 -4.86
N ILE A 71 5.42 -20.08 -5.99
CA ILE A 71 6.22 -20.64 -7.08
C ILE A 71 7.08 -19.55 -7.74
N THR A 72 6.50 -18.38 -8.03
CA THR A 72 7.26 -17.27 -8.64
C THR A 72 8.39 -16.80 -7.71
N HIS A 73 8.15 -16.77 -6.40
CA HIS A 73 9.18 -16.42 -5.43
C HIS A 73 10.23 -17.54 -5.29
N LEU A 74 9.83 -18.81 -5.34
CA LEU A 74 10.77 -19.93 -5.31
C LEU A 74 11.78 -19.81 -6.47
N ILE A 75 11.28 -19.61 -7.70
CA ILE A 75 12.11 -19.42 -8.89
C ILE A 75 12.94 -18.12 -8.76
N GLY A 76 12.34 -17.05 -8.25
CA GLY A 76 13.00 -15.75 -8.05
C GLY A 76 14.25 -15.85 -7.17
N GLY A 77 14.20 -16.68 -6.13
CA GLY A 77 15.35 -16.89 -5.25
C GLY A 77 16.54 -17.60 -5.93
N PHE A 78 16.33 -18.28 -7.06
CA PHE A 78 17.39 -18.91 -7.84
C PHE A 78 17.84 -18.07 -9.05
N THR A 79 17.25 -16.88 -9.23
CA THR A 79 17.45 -16.06 -10.43
C THR A 79 18.53 -15.00 -10.18
N TYR A 80 19.60 -15.03 -11.00
CA TYR A 80 20.70 -14.06 -10.98
C TYR A 80 20.70 -13.18 -12.23
N GLN A 81 19.52 -12.94 -12.81
CA GLN A 81 19.33 -12.11 -13.99
C GLN A 81 18.25 -11.07 -13.72
N LYS A 82 18.60 -9.79 -13.85
CA LYS A 82 17.71 -8.67 -13.46
C LYS A 82 16.34 -8.71 -14.15
N ILE A 83 16.30 -8.95 -15.48
CA ILE A 83 15.04 -8.96 -16.24
C ILE A 83 14.15 -10.12 -15.78
N ALA A 84 14.74 -11.32 -15.61
CA ALA A 84 13.99 -12.50 -15.13
C ALA A 84 13.42 -12.26 -13.73
N LEU A 85 14.19 -11.63 -12.83
CA LEU A 85 13.72 -11.29 -11.48
C LEU A 85 12.53 -10.32 -11.54
N LEU A 86 12.59 -9.28 -12.38
CA LEU A 86 11.49 -8.31 -12.55
C LEU A 86 10.22 -8.98 -13.11
N VAL A 87 10.38 -9.89 -14.09
CA VAL A 87 9.25 -10.66 -14.65
C VAL A 87 8.61 -11.55 -13.57
N LEU A 88 9.44 -12.22 -12.76
CA LEU A 88 8.96 -13.08 -11.68
C LEU A 88 8.27 -12.26 -10.58
N ARG A 89 8.78 -11.06 -10.28
CA ARG A 89 8.12 -10.10 -9.38
C ARG A 89 6.73 -9.71 -9.92
N ALA A 90 6.64 -9.40 -11.23
CA ALA A 90 5.36 -9.05 -11.86
C ALA A 90 4.37 -10.24 -11.83
N LEU A 91 4.82 -11.46 -12.12
CA LEU A 91 3.98 -12.66 -12.04
C LEU A 91 3.55 -12.94 -10.59
N GLY A 92 4.46 -12.71 -9.63
CA GLY A 92 4.17 -12.80 -8.20
C GLY A 92 3.06 -11.82 -7.78
N GLY A 93 3.07 -10.60 -8.34
CA GLY A 93 2.03 -9.60 -8.09
C GLY A 93 0.63 -10.06 -8.53
N ILE A 94 0.53 -10.77 -9.66
CA ILE A 94 -0.74 -11.38 -10.11
C ILE A 94 -1.20 -12.43 -9.09
N GLY A 95 -0.27 -13.28 -8.63
CA GLY A 95 -0.56 -14.28 -7.59
C GLY A 95 -1.07 -13.62 -6.30
N GLY A 96 -0.35 -12.60 -5.85
CA GLY A 96 -0.72 -11.82 -4.66
C GLY A 96 -2.10 -11.18 -4.78
N ALA A 97 -2.41 -10.58 -5.93
CA ALA A 97 -3.70 -9.94 -6.19
C ALA A 97 -4.88 -10.93 -6.04
N LEU A 98 -4.69 -12.20 -6.37
CA LEU A 98 -5.72 -13.23 -6.19
C LEU A 98 -5.97 -13.55 -4.71
N THR A 99 -5.00 -13.35 -3.82
CA THR A 99 -5.12 -13.79 -2.42
C THR A 99 -5.97 -12.85 -1.55
N ILE A 100 -5.87 -11.52 -1.74
CA ILE A 100 -6.47 -10.54 -0.81
C ILE A 100 -8.00 -10.52 -0.92
N PRO A 101 -8.61 -10.28 -2.12
CA PRO A 101 -10.08 -10.27 -2.22
C PRO A 101 -10.69 -11.65 -1.92
N SER A 102 -10.05 -12.73 -2.36
CA SER A 102 -10.56 -14.08 -2.11
C SER A 102 -10.48 -14.45 -0.62
N ALA A 103 -9.44 -13.98 0.12
CA ALA A 103 -9.36 -14.18 1.57
C ALA A 103 -10.50 -13.45 2.30
N LEU A 104 -10.79 -12.20 1.90
CA LEU A 104 -11.88 -11.42 2.49
C LEU A 104 -13.23 -12.07 2.18
N SER A 105 -13.45 -12.53 0.95
CA SER A 105 -14.67 -13.27 0.57
C SER A 105 -14.82 -14.54 1.41
N LEU A 106 -13.73 -15.31 1.60
CA LEU A 106 -13.73 -16.51 2.46
C LEU A 106 -14.09 -16.16 3.91
N ILE A 107 -13.58 -15.05 4.46
CA ILE A 107 -13.91 -14.61 5.82
C ILE A 107 -15.41 -14.32 5.92
N VAL A 108 -15.97 -13.61 4.95
CA VAL A 108 -17.41 -13.26 4.93
C VAL A 108 -18.26 -14.52 4.84
N GLU A 109 -17.90 -15.50 3.99
CA GLU A 109 -18.63 -16.76 3.80
C GLU A 109 -18.52 -17.69 5.01
N LEU A 110 -17.33 -17.81 5.62
CA LEU A 110 -17.09 -18.75 6.72
C LEU A 110 -17.57 -18.22 8.08
N PHE A 111 -17.71 -16.91 8.23
CA PHE A 111 -18.14 -16.29 9.48
C PHE A 111 -19.42 -15.46 9.29
N PRO A 112 -20.59 -16.11 9.17
CA PRO A 112 -21.87 -15.39 8.97
C PRO A 112 -22.30 -14.55 10.17
N ASN A 113 -21.76 -14.82 11.37
CA ASN A 113 -22.04 -14.02 12.57
C ASN A 113 -21.26 -12.71 12.50
N PRO A 114 -21.92 -11.51 12.51
CA PRO A 114 -21.25 -10.22 12.35
C PRO A 114 -20.09 -9.98 13.33
N SER A 115 -20.24 -10.39 14.58
CA SER A 115 -19.20 -10.22 15.60
C SER A 115 -17.94 -11.07 15.30
N HIS A 116 -18.12 -12.31 14.87
CA HIS A 116 -17.02 -13.19 14.48
C HIS A 116 -16.36 -12.72 13.18
N GLN A 117 -17.18 -12.25 12.22
CA GLN A 117 -16.70 -11.69 10.95
C GLN A 117 -15.82 -10.44 11.19
N ALA A 118 -16.32 -9.50 12.03
CA ALA A 118 -15.57 -8.29 12.39
C ALA A 118 -14.21 -8.62 13.03
N ARG A 119 -14.20 -9.61 13.94
CA ARG A 119 -12.94 -10.10 14.56
C ARG A 119 -11.98 -10.69 13.53
N ALA A 120 -12.49 -11.49 12.60
CA ALA A 120 -11.68 -12.11 11.56
C ALA A 120 -11.08 -11.07 10.61
N ILE A 121 -11.85 -10.03 10.24
CA ILE A 121 -11.39 -8.90 9.42
C ILE A 121 -10.33 -8.08 10.20
N ALA A 122 -10.56 -7.84 11.50
CA ALA A 122 -9.58 -7.15 12.34
C ALA A 122 -8.26 -7.93 12.45
N LEU A 123 -8.33 -9.26 12.62
CA LEU A 123 -7.15 -10.14 12.62
C LEU A 123 -6.44 -10.14 11.27
N PHE A 124 -7.20 -10.09 10.17
CA PHE A 124 -6.64 -9.99 8.82
C PHE A 124 -5.80 -8.70 8.69
N GLY A 125 -6.36 -7.56 9.07
CA GLY A 125 -5.64 -6.27 9.04
C GLY A 125 -4.42 -6.23 9.98
N SER A 126 -4.57 -6.78 11.20
CA SER A 126 -3.46 -6.88 12.17
C SER A 126 -2.32 -7.75 11.65
N ALA A 127 -2.66 -8.81 10.90
CA ALA A 127 -1.66 -9.68 10.27
C ALA A 127 -0.82 -8.92 9.23
N GLY A 128 -1.43 -7.96 8.53
CA GLY A 128 -0.71 -7.07 7.61
C GLY A 128 0.32 -6.19 8.35
N ALA A 129 -0.10 -5.57 9.45
CA ALA A 129 0.80 -4.75 10.27
C ALA A 129 1.99 -5.57 10.82
N LEU A 130 1.71 -6.79 11.30
CA LEU A 130 2.75 -7.73 11.75
C LEU A 130 3.66 -8.16 10.59
N GLY A 131 3.08 -8.41 9.42
CA GLY A 131 3.82 -8.77 8.21
C GLY A 131 4.80 -7.68 7.81
N ASN A 132 4.35 -6.44 7.85
CA ASN A 132 5.19 -5.28 7.53
C ASN A 132 6.36 -5.15 8.52
N MET A 133 6.08 -5.22 9.82
CA MET A 133 7.10 -5.13 10.88
C MET A 133 8.12 -6.27 10.76
N LEU A 134 7.63 -7.51 10.71
CA LEU A 134 8.49 -8.69 10.66
C LEU A 134 9.23 -8.79 9.32
N GLY A 135 8.64 -8.28 8.24
CA GLY A 135 9.28 -8.23 6.93
C GLY A 135 10.55 -7.37 6.96
N LEU A 136 10.45 -6.15 7.48
CA LEU A 136 11.62 -5.26 7.62
C LEU A 136 12.72 -5.92 8.47
N LEU A 137 12.33 -6.48 9.63
CA LEU A 137 13.29 -7.06 10.57
C LEU A 137 13.92 -8.35 10.03
N ILE A 138 13.08 -9.32 9.64
CA ILE A 138 13.54 -10.62 9.13
C ILE A 138 14.26 -10.41 7.79
N GLY A 139 13.76 -9.52 6.93
CA GLY A 139 14.41 -9.14 5.68
C GLY A 139 15.82 -8.63 5.91
N GLY A 140 16.00 -7.70 6.85
CA GLY A 140 17.32 -7.19 7.22
C GLY A 140 18.26 -8.27 7.73
N VAL A 141 17.75 -9.17 8.61
CA VAL A 141 18.52 -10.31 9.13
C VAL A 141 18.91 -11.28 8.01
N LEU A 142 17.95 -11.65 7.16
CA LEU A 142 18.21 -12.59 6.06
C LEU A 142 19.26 -12.03 5.08
N VAL A 143 19.14 -10.75 4.73
CA VAL A 143 20.09 -10.08 3.82
C VAL A 143 21.47 -10.07 4.44
N GLN A 144 21.59 -9.77 5.72
CA GLN A 144 22.88 -9.63 6.41
C GLN A 144 23.62 -10.97 6.58
N TYR A 145 22.90 -12.07 6.89
CA TYR A 145 23.51 -13.34 7.29
C TYR A 145 23.33 -14.49 6.31
N ALA A 146 22.32 -14.45 5.43
CA ALA A 146 21.99 -15.55 4.54
C ALA A 146 21.95 -15.16 3.06
N GLY A 147 21.80 -13.85 2.78
CA GLY A 147 21.70 -13.31 1.44
C GLY A 147 20.25 -12.99 1.07
N TRP A 148 20.08 -12.09 0.08
CA TRP A 148 18.77 -11.58 -0.35
C TRP A 148 17.85 -12.68 -0.92
N ASN A 149 18.41 -13.73 -1.51
CA ASN A 149 17.68 -14.89 -2.05
C ASN A 149 16.74 -15.50 -1.03
N TRP A 150 17.15 -15.53 0.25
CA TRP A 150 16.37 -16.10 1.35
C TRP A 150 15.05 -15.36 1.61
N ILE A 151 14.95 -14.09 1.24
CA ILE A 151 13.68 -13.37 1.31
C ILE A 151 12.66 -14.05 0.37
N PHE A 152 13.08 -14.34 -0.84
CA PHE A 152 12.23 -14.99 -1.85
C PHE A 152 11.85 -16.42 -1.43
N TRP A 153 12.83 -17.19 -0.94
CA TRP A 153 12.58 -18.55 -0.47
C TRP A 153 11.67 -18.59 0.76
N PHE A 154 11.81 -17.64 1.68
CA PHE A 154 10.93 -17.51 2.85
C PHE A 154 9.47 -17.27 2.43
N VAL A 155 9.23 -16.35 1.52
CA VAL A 155 7.88 -16.08 0.95
C VAL A 155 7.35 -17.33 0.23
N ALA A 156 8.22 -18.03 -0.51
CA ALA A 156 7.87 -19.25 -1.25
C ALA A 156 7.41 -20.36 -0.29
N ILE A 157 8.18 -20.64 0.76
CA ILE A 157 7.88 -21.70 1.76
C ILE A 157 6.52 -21.41 2.41
N ILE A 158 6.31 -20.16 2.85
CA ILE A 158 5.05 -19.78 3.51
C ILE A 158 3.89 -19.79 2.50
N GLY A 159 4.07 -19.24 1.29
CA GLY A 159 3.02 -19.16 0.27
C GLY A 159 2.55 -20.53 -0.19
N ILE A 160 3.50 -21.43 -0.52
CA ILE A 160 3.20 -22.81 -0.92
C ILE A 160 2.56 -23.56 0.25
N GLY A 161 3.11 -23.38 1.46
CA GLY A 161 2.59 -24.00 2.69
C GLY A 161 1.15 -23.59 2.96
N ILE A 162 0.84 -22.29 2.92
CA ILE A 162 -0.53 -21.78 3.10
C ILE A 162 -1.45 -22.32 2.02
N GLY A 163 -1.03 -22.25 0.74
CA GLY A 163 -1.82 -22.77 -0.39
C GLY A 163 -2.15 -24.25 -0.21
N GLY A 164 -1.13 -25.05 0.14
CA GLY A 164 -1.28 -26.51 0.38
C GLY A 164 -2.21 -26.82 1.54
N VAL A 165 -2.00 -26.17 2.68
CA VAL A 165 -2.85 -26.37 3.87
C VAL A 165 -4.30 -25.94 3.60
N CYS A 166 -4.50 -24.80 2.95
CA CYS A 166 -5.83 -24.26 2.65
C CYS A 166 -6.60 -25.10 1.62
N LEU A 167 -5.87 -25.77 0.73
CA LEU A 167 -6.49 -26.69 -0.23
C LEU A 167 -7.31 -27.79 0.49
N PHE A 168 -6.77 -28.28 1.62
CA PHE A 168 -7.41 -29.38 2.39
C PHE A 168 -8.33 -28.86 3.51
N LEU A 169 -7.95 -27.79 4.21
CA LEU A 169 -8.68 -27.32 5.40
C LEU A 169 -9.92 -26.48 5.07
N ILE A 170 -9.88 -25.67 4.02
CA ILE A 170 -11.03 -24.83 3.67
C ILE A 170 -12.13 -25.69 3.05
N PRO A 171 -13.35 -25.71 3.63
CA PRO A 171 -14.46 -26.45 3.03
C PRO A 171 -14.85 -25.85 1.67
N ASN A 172 -15.40 -26.69 0.80
CA ASN A 172 -15.97 -26.21 -0.46
C ASN A 172 -17.34 -25.59 -0.15
N VAL A 173 -17.39 -24.27 -0.14
CA VAL A 173 -18.65 -23.56 0.06
C VAL A 173 -19.43 -23.59 -1.27
N SER A 174 -20.62 -24.21 -1.20
CA SER A 174 -21.52 -24.26 -2.36
C SER A 174 -22.30 -22.95 -2.44
N ARG A 175 -21.92 -22.11 -3.39
CA ARG A 175 -22.64 -20.87 -3.66
C ARG A 175 -23.92 -21.19 -4.45
N ASN A 176 -25.04 -20.59 -4.05
CA ASN A 176 -26.29 -20.72 -4.79
C ASN A 176 -26.09 -20.19 -6.22
N LYS A 177 -26.21 -21.10 -7.20
CA LYS A 177 -25.98 -20.85 -8.63
C LYS A 177 -27.02 -19.90 -9.28
N GLU A 178 -27.96 -19.36 -8.51
CA GLU A 178 -29.09 -18.59 -9.05
C GLU A 178 -28.72 -17.17 -9.51
N LEU A 179 -27.62 -16.62 -8.98
CA LEU A 179 -27.13 -15.32 -9.43
C LEU A 179 -26.14 -15.50 -10.60
N LYS A 180 -26.67 -15.45 -11.82
CA LYS A 180 -25.87 -15.44 -13.05
C LYS A 180 -25.27 -14.04 -13.27
N VAL A 181 -24.35 -13.65 -12.40
CA VAL A 181 -23.55 -12.43 -12.61
C VAL A 181 -22.60 -12.71 -13.77
N LYS A 182 -22.69 -11.90 -14.82
CA LYS A 182 -21.81 -12.02 -15.98
C LYS A 182 -20.47 -11.37 -15.70
N PHE A 183 -19.41 -11.96 -16.21
CA PHE A 183 -18.07 -11.40 -16.14
C PHE A 183 -17.92 -10.34 -17.23
N ASP A 184 -17.75 -9.09 -16.83
CA ASP A 184 -17.53 -7.97 -17.75
C ASP A 184 -16.07 -7.99 -18.24
N GLY A 185 -15.79 -8.82 -19.24
CA GLY A 185 -14.46 -8.93 -19.84
C GLY A 185 -13.92 -7.61 -20.40
N PRO A 186 -14.69 -6.90 -21.23
CA PRO A 186 -14.23 -5.60 -21.78
C PRO A 186 -13.92 -4.56 -20.69
N GLY A 187 -14.80 -4.35 -19.71
CA GLY A 187 -14.59 -3.39 -18.62
C GLY A 187 -13.34 -3.74 -17.80
N VAL A 188 -13.21 -5.00 -17.38
CA VAL A 188 -12.03 -5.50 -16.67
C VAL A 188 -10.76 -5.26 -17.48
N SER A 189 -10.77 -5.58 -18.79
CA SER A 189 -9.57 -5.44 -19.64
C SER A 189 -9.14 -3.99 -19.81
N MET A 190 -10.10 -3.09 -20.04
CA MET A 190 -9.83 -1.63 -20.16
C MET A 190 -9.24 -1.08 -18.86
N LEU A 191 -9.86 -1.39 -17.72
CA LEU A 191 -9.42 -0.88 -16.42
C LEU A 191 -8.04 -1.44 -16.05
N THR A 192 -7.84 -2.75 -16.20
CA THR A 192 -6.56 -3.41 -15.90
C THR A 192 -5.43 -2.82 -16.76
N THR A 193 -5.66 -2.71 -18.08
CA THR A 193 -4.66 -2.15 -18.99
C THR A 193 -4.39 -0.67 -18.68
N SER A 194 -5.43 0.09 -18.36
CA SER A 194 -5.30 1.49 -17.94
C SER A 194 -4.40 1.61 -16.70
N VAL A 195 -4.66 0.82 -15.65
CA VAL A 195 -3.88 0.84 -14.40
C VAL A 195 -2.42 0.43 -14.67
N ILE A 196 -2.19 -0.62 -15.48
CA ILE A 196 -0.84 -1.06 -15.86
C ILE A 196 -0.08 0.08 -16.55
N LEU A 197 -0.69 0.67 -17.59
CA LEU A 197 -0.04 1.74 -18.36
C LEU A 197 0.18 3.00 -17.51
N PHE A 198 -0.76 3.31 -16.61
CA PHE A 198 -0.63 4.44 -15.68
C PHE A 198 0.58 4.24 -14.74
N ILE A 199 0.62 3.11 -14.03
CA ILE A 199 1.71 2.82 -13.08
C ILE A 199 3.05 2.74 -13.83
N PHE A 200 3.08 2.10 -15.02
CA PHE A 200 4.27 2.03 -15.87
C PHE A 200 4.76 3.44 -16.24
N ALA A 201 3.87 4.30 -16.72
CA ALA A 201 4.21 5.66 -17.13
C ALA A 201 4.74 6.49 -15.94
N VAL A 202 4.04 6.41 -14.80
CA VAL A 202 4.38 7.17 -13.60
C VAL A 202 5.75 6.70 -13.04
N THR A 203 5.97 5.39 -12.98
CA THR A 203 7.27 4.81 -12.53
C THR A 203 8.41 5.17 -13.51
N SER A 204 8.16 5.08 -14.83
CA SER A 204 9.16 5.41 -15.85
C SER A 204 9.45 6.91 -15.92
N GLY A 205 8.51 7.75 -15.51
CA GLY A 205 8.64 9.21 -15.55
C GLY A 205 9.84 9.70 -14.74
N SER A 206 10.06 9.12 -13.56
CA SER A 206 11.18 9.47 -12.67
C SER A 206 12.54 9.08 -13.27
N THR A 207 12.58 8.04 -14.12
CA THR A 207 13.84 7.43 -14.61
C THR A 207 14.19 7.82 -16.03
N LYS A 208 13.20 7.90 -16.93
CA LYS A 208 13.40 8.18 -18.38
C LYS A 208 13.02 9.62 -18.76
N GLY A 209 12.49 10.40 -17.83
CA GLY A 209 12.04 11.77 -18.06
C GLY A 209 10.60 11.88 -18.51
N TRP A 210 9.87 12.80 -17.91
CA TRP A 210 8.42 12.98 -18.10
C TRP A 210 8.03 13.40 -19.53
N ALA A 211 8.93 14.08 -20.27
CA ALA A 211 8.65 14.61 -21.61
C ALA A 211 9.00 13.63 -22.73
N THR A 212 9.32 12.37 -22.42
CA THR A 212 9.68 11.36 -23.42
C THR A 212 8.44 10.64 -23.94
N ALA A 213 8.48 10.21 -25.22
CA ALA A 213 7.41 9.39 -25.81
C ALA A 213 7.21 8.07 -25.04
N TYR A 214 8.28 7.54 -24.44
CA TYR A 214 8.27 6.32 -23.63
C TYR A 214 7.33 6.45 -22.40
N VAL A 215 7.16 7.66 -21.86
CA VAL A 215 6.32 7.97 -20.71
C VAL A 215 4.97 8.54 -21.15
N LEU A 216 4.99 9.53 -22.07
CA LEU A 216 3.77 10.23 -22.49
C LEU A 216 2.78 9.31 -23.23
N ALA A 217 3.27 8.39 -24.09
CA ALA A 217 2.36 7.52 -24.86
C ALA A 217 1.59 6.56 -23.93
N PRO A 218 2.24 5.79 -23.02
CA PRO A 218 1.49 4.97 -22.07
C PRO A 218 0.57 5.79 -21.15
N LEU A 219 0.98 6.99 -20.73
CA LEU A 219 0.17 7.85 -19.87
C LEU A 219 -1.11 8.29 -20.59
N LEU A 220 -0.99 8.79 -21.82
CA LEU A 220 -2.15 9.24 -22.62
C LEU A 220 -3.07 8.07 -22.97
N ILE A 221 -2.50 6.90 -23.32
CA ILE A 221 -3.29 5.69 -23.60
C ILE A 221 -4.01 5.24 -22.31
N SER A 222 -3.35 5.31 -21.14
CA SER A 222 -4.00 4.94 -19.88
C SER A 222 -5.21 5.84 -19.58
N ILE A 223 -5.05 7.15 -19.76
CA ILE A 223 -6.14 8.12 -19.56
C ILE A 223 -7.29 7.83 -20.53
N LEU A 224 -6.97 7.61 -21.81
CA LEU A 224 -7.97 7.27 -22.82
C LEU A 224 -8.74 5.99 -22.45
N LEU A 225 -8.01 4.92 -22.08
CA LEU A 225 -8.62 3.65 -21.68
C LEU A 225 -9.47 3.80 -20.43
N PHE A 226 -9.05 4.63 -19.47
CA PHE A 226 -9.82 4.91 -18.26
C PHE A 226 -11.12 5.64 -18.60
N VAL A 227 -11.08 6.62 -19.49
CA VAL A 227 -12.28 7.34 -19.96
C VAL A 227 -13.21 6.37 -20.71
N LEU A 228 -12.67 5.55 -21.62
CA LEU A 228 -13.45 4.52 -22.34
C LEU A 228 -14.07 3.52 -21.37
N PHE A 229 -13.35 3.12 -20.32
CA PHE A 229 -13.87 2.27 -19.26
C PHE A 229 -15.06 2.93 -18.54
N LEU A 230 -14.95 4.21 -18.17
CA LEU A 230 -16.05 4.93 -17.50
C LEU A 230 -17.28 5.04 -18.41
N VAL A 231 -17.07 5.27 -19.71
CA VAL A 231 -18.16 5.30 -20.71
C VAL A 231 -18.79 3.90 -20.81
N TRP A 232 -17.98 2.85 -20.92
CA TRP A 232 -18.44 1.45 -20.98
C TRP A 232 -19.30 1.10 -19.75
N GLU A 233 -18.79 1.43 -18.56
CA GLU A 233 -19.47 1.18 -17.28
C GLU A 233 -20.82 1.90 -17.18
N ALA A 234 -20.93 3.09 -17.79
CA ALA A 234 -22.19 3.86 -17.79
C ALA A 234 -23.29 3.17 -18.62
N TYR A 235 -22.91 2.34 -19.61
CA TYR A 235 -23.86 1.58 -20.45
C TYR A 235 -24.04 0.13 -19.97
N THR A 236 -23.17 -0.39 -19.11
CA THR A 236 -23.22 -1.75 -18.60
C THR A 236 -24.30 -1.86 -17.51
N PRO A 237 -25.11 -2.96 -17.50
CA PRO A 237 -26.08 -3.17 -16.42
C PRO A 237 -25.37 -3.14 -15.03
N PRO A 238 -25.99 -2.49 -14.04
CA PRO A 238 -25.32 -2.30 -12.72
C PRO A 238 -24.86 -3.59 -12.03
N ASP A 239 -25.56 -4.71 -12.27
CA ASP A 239 -25.22 -6.01 -11.66
C ASP A 239 -24.00 -6.66 -12.32
N ASP A 240 -23.73 -6.35 -13.59
CA ASP A 240 -22.60 -6.88 -14.35
C ASP A 240 -21.37 -5.96 -14.29
N ALA A 241 -21.57 -4.66 -14.03
CA ALA A 241 -20.54 -3.62 -14.03
C ALA A 241 -19.43 -3.88 -12.99
N VAL A 242 -18.18 -3.62 -13.38
CA VAL A 242 -17.00 -3.77 -12.50
C VAL A 242 -16.97 -2.67 -11.45
N LEU A 243 -17.27 -1.43 -11.85
CA LEU A 243 -17.24 -0.25 -10.98
C LEU A 243 -18.47 0.63 -11.28
N PRO A 244 -19.66 0.24 -10.80
CA PRO A 244 -20.87 0.98 -11.11
C PRO A 244 -20.73 2.48 -10.83
N PRO A 245 -21.05 3.37 -11.79
CA PRO A 245 -20.93 4.82 -11.58
C PRO A 245 -21.71 5.36 -10.38
N ARG A 246 -22.78 4.66 -9.98
CA ARG A 246 -23.58 4.99 -8.79
C ARG A 246 -22.76 4.99 -7.50
N MET A 247 -21.64 4.26 -7.45
CA MET A 247 -20.79 4.19 -6.25
C MET A 247 -20.20 5.55 -5.86
N TRP A 248 -19.90 6.39 -6.86
CA TRP A 248 -19.34 7.72 -6.60
C TRP A 248 -20.34 8.67 -5.93
N HIS A 249 -21.63 8.32 -5.95
CA HIS A 249 -22.69 9.09 -5.25
C HIS A 249 -22.89 8.64 -3.80
N PHE A 250 -22.28 7.55 -3.36
CA PHE A 250 -22.35 7.15 -1.95
C PHE A 250 -21.67 8.21 -1.07
N ARG A 251 -22.23 8.39 0.11
CA ARG A 251 -21.78 9.39 1.08
C ARG A 251 -20.27 9.25 1.34
N ASN A 252 -19.54 10.33 1.16
CA ASN A 252 -18.10 10.45 1.42
C ASN A 252 -17.21 9.51 0.60
N PHE A 253 -17.73 8.71 -0.33
CA PHE A 253 -17.00 7.67 -1.06
C PHE A 253 -15.75 8.22 -1.74
N GLY A 254 -15.89 9.29 -2.55
CA GLY A 254 -14.76 9.88 -3.27
C GLY A 254 -13.65 10.40 -2.35
N VAL A 255 -14.02 11.04 -1.23
CA VAL A 255 -13.03 11.53 -0.23
C VAL A 255 -12.30 10.35 0.43
N LEU A 256 -13.03 9.28 0.74
CA LEU A 256 -12.45 8.09 1.37
C LEU A 256 -11.49 7.35 0.42
N VAL A 257 -11.84 7.27 -0.87
CA VAL A 257 -10.93 6.71 -1.90
C VAL A 257 -9.68 7.60 -2.05
N GLY A 258 -9.85 8.93 -2.02
CA GLY A 258 -8.72 9.86 -2.01
C GLY A 258 -7.80 9.68 -0.80
N LEU A 259 -8.40 9.48 0.38
CA LEU A 259 -7.63 9.22 1.63
C LEU A 259 -6.92 7.86 1.58
N ALA A 260 -7.48 6.88 0.90
CA ALA A 260 -6.87 5.55 0.75
C ALA A 260 -5.52 5.60 0.00
N LEU A 261 -5.27 6.63 -0.81
CA LEU A 261 -3.97 6.81 -1.47
C LEU A 261 -2.84 7.08 -0.47
N LEU A 262 -3.12 7.73 0.67
CA LEU A 262 -2.11 8.29 1.57
C LEU A 262 -1.25 7.26 2.32
N PRO A 263 -1.80 6.20 2.93
CA PRO A 263 -1.00 5.32 3.78
C PRO A 263 0.21 4.73 3.08
N TYR A 264 0.03 4.20 1.87
CA TYR A 264 1.13 3.62 1.11
C TYR A 264 1.98 4.69 0.40
N PHE A 265 1.37 5.81 0.00
CA PHE A 265 2.09 6.98 -0.53
C PHE A 265 3.15 7.45 0.46
N TRP A 266 2.76 7.69 1.72
CA TRP A 266 3.65 8.18 2.79
C TRP A 266 4.71 7.14 3.16
N SER A 267 4.28 5.88 3.33
CA SER A 267 5.18 4.79 3.77
C SER A 267 6.26 4.50 2.76
N ILE A 268 5.90 4.35 1.46
CA ILE A 268 6.87 4.02 0.42
C ILE A 268 7.86 5.18 0.22
N SER A 269 7.36 6.43 0.27
CA SER A 269 8.19 7.62 0.16
C SER A 269 9.26 7.63 1.26
N SER A 270 8.85 7.38 2.51
CA SER A 270 9.76 7.37 3.66
C SER A 270 10.75 6.20 3.59
N PHE A 271 10.27 4.99 3.26
CA PHE A 271 11.10 3.78 3.24
C PHE A 271 12.19 3.87 2.16
N VAL A 272 11.84 4.26 0.96
CA VAL A 272 12.79 4.31 -0.16
C VAL A 272 13.86 5.38 0.09
N GLU A 273 13.43 6.59 0.46
CA GLU A 273 14.37 7.71 0.67
C GLU A 273 15.34 7.44 1.81
N PHE A 274 14.86 6.92 2.95
CA PHE A 274 15.75 6.66 4.10
C PHE A 274 16.57 5.37 3.92
N THR A 275 16.05 4.35 3.23
CA THR A 275 16.86 3.14 2.94
C THR A 275 18.08 3.51 2.11
N SER A 276 17.89 4.22 1.00
CA SER A 276 19.01 4.64 0.15
C SER A 276 19.93 5.61 0.89
N TRP A 277 19.37 6.58 1.64
CA TRP A 277 20.16 7.55 2.40
C TRP A 277 21.09 6.85 3.41
N TRP A 278 20.55 5.93 4.18
CA TRP A 278 21.29 5.25 5.25
C TRP A 278 22.26 4.19 4.72
N GLN A 279 21.92 3.45 3.65
CA GLN A 279 22.81 2.42 3.13
C GLN A 279 23.86 3.00 2.17
N ASP A 280 23.44 3.83 1.22
CA ASP A 280 24.33 4.32 0.15
C ASP A 280 25.26 5.45 0.64
N ILE A 281 24.75 6.33 1.54
CA ILE A 281 25.49 7.50 2.01
C ILE A 281 26.18 7.26 3.35
N PHE A 282 25.45 6.73 4.35
CA PHE A 282 26.05 6.46 5.68
C PHE A 282 26.76 5.10 5.76
N GLY A 283 26.59 4.22 4.78
CA GLY A 283 27.19 2.89 4.78
C GLY A 283 26.62 1.96 5.87
N TRP A 284 25.40 2.23 6.35
CA TRP A 284 24.80 1.39 7.39
C TRP A 284 24.39 0.03 6.83
N THR A 285 24.58 -1.01 7.63
CA THR A 285 24.18 -2.37 7.24
C THR A 285 22.67 -2.51 7.12
N ALA A 286 22.21 -3.47 6.32
CA ALA A 286 20.78 -3.74 6.11
C ALA A 286 20.04 -3.96 7.43
N ILE A 287 20.63 -4.66 8.39
CA ILE A 287 20.02 -4.90 9.71
C ILE A 287 19.93 -3.59 10.52
N SER A 288 20.94 -2.74 10.43
CA SER A 288 20.96 -1.43 11.11
C SER A 288 19.81 -0.54 10.61
N VAL A 289 19.56 -0.55 9.30
CA VAL A 289 18.46 0.16 8.66
C VAL A 289 17.11 -0.45 9.08
N ALA A 290 16.99 -1.79 9.04
CA ALA A 290 15.77 -2.49 9.43
C ALA A 290 15.37 -2.19 10.89
N VAL A 291 16.34 -2.16 11.80
CA VAL A 291 16.09 -1.83 13.22
C VAL A 291 15.57 -0.38 13.37
N ARG A 292 16.06 0.54 12.54
CA ARG A 292 15.62 1.93 12.58
C ARG A 292 14.20 2.13 12.02
N PHE A 293 13.70 1.18 11.22
CA PHE A 293 12.30 1.17 10.79
C PHE A 293 11.36 0.46 11.78
N LEU A 294 11.87 -0.20 12.85
CA LEU A 294 11.02 -0.85 13.85
C LEU A 294 9.94 0.06 14.45
N PRO A 295 10.17 1.35 14.73
CA PRO A 295 9.12 2.23 15.26
C PRO A 295 7.89 2.27 14.34
N VAL A 296 8.08 2.16 13.03
CA VAL A 296 6.99 2.11 12.05
C VAL A 296 6.11 0.86 12.27
N GLY A 297 6.76 -0.31 12.37
CA GLY A 297 6.03 -1.58 12.55
C GLY A 297 5.38 -1.70 13.92
N VAL A 298 6.15 -1.44 14.97
CA VAL A 298 5.68 -1.55 16.38
C VAL A 298 4.58 -0.51 16.66
N GLY A 299 4.82 0.75 16.26
CA GLY A 299 3.85 1.85 16.43
C GLY A 299 2.56 1.55 15.68
N GLY A 300 2.70 1.12 14.43
CA GLY A 300 1.55 0.73 13.59
C GLY A 300 0.71 -0.37 14.23
N PHE A 301 1.37 -1.43 14.72
CA PHE A 301 0.68 -2.55 15.38
C PHE A 301 -0.07 -2.08 16.64
N ILE A 302 0.58 -1.31 17.52
CA ILE A 302 -0.03 -0.82 18.77
C ILE A 302 -1.25 0.05 18.45
N VAL A 303 -1.11 1.00 17.55
CA VAL A 303 -2.19 1.94 17.18
C VAL A 303 -3.35 1.20 16.51
N SER A 304 -3.08 0.18 15.69
CA SER A 304 -4.13 -0.60 15.02
C SER A 304 -5.09 -1.27 16.03
N GLN A 305 -4.60 -1.67 17.22
CA GLN A 305 -5.44 -2.30 18.25
C GLN A 305 -6.46 -1.32 18.85
N ILE A 306 -6.17 -0.03 18.82
CA ILE A 306 -7.01 1.03 19.44
C ILE A 306 -7.95 1.63 18.39
N THR A 307 -7.50 1.77 17.17
CA THR A 307 -8.11 2.56 16.09
C THR A 307 -9.52 2.08 15.75
N GLY A 308 -9.78 0.76 15.79
CA GLY A 308 -11.08 0.18 15.50
C GLY A 308 -12.19 0.58 16.48
N ARG A 309 -11.82 1.06 17.69
CA ARG A 309 -12.78 1.51 18.69
C ARG A 309 -13.11 3.00 18.61
N LEU A 310 -12.34 3.76 17.86
CA LEU A 310 -12.50 5.21 17.78
C LEU A 310 -13.88 5.64 17.23
N PRO A 311 -14.43 4.99 16.18
CA PRO A 311 -15.74 5.38 15.65
C PRO A 311 -16.90 5.25 16.65
N THR A 312 -16.75 4.40 17.67
CA THR A 312 -17.74 4.27 18.75
C THR A 312 -17.93 5.59 19.51
N TYR A 313 -16.85 6.37 19.63
CA TYR A 313 -16.86 7.58 20.48
C TYR A 313 -16.80 8.88 19.67
N PHE A 314 -16.20 8.85 18.48
CA PHE A 314 -15.94 10.04 17.67
C PHE A 314 -16.43 9.84 16.24
N ALA A 315 -16.92 10.91 15.62
CA ALA A 315 -17.29 10.92 14.21
C ALA A 315 -16.05 10.66 13.34
N HIS A 316 -16.22 9.90 12.24
CA HIS A 316 -15.13 9.55 11.31
C HIS A 316 -14.37 10.79 10.84
N LYS A 317 -15.06 11.91 10.56
CA LYS A 317 -14.44 13.18 10.14
C LYS A 317 -13.34 13.62 11.13
N HIS A 318 -13.63 13.64 12.42
CA HIS A 318 -12.68 14.11 13.45
C HIS A 318 -11.51 13.15 13.61
N ILE A 319 -11.76 11.84 13.50
CA ILE A 319 -10.71 10.81 13.57
C ILE A 319 -9.74 10.97 12.38
N LEU A 320 -10.28 11.13 11.17
CA LEU A 320 -9.47 11.28 9.95
C LEU A 320 -8.67 12.60 9.97
N MET A 321 -9.28 13.69 10.43
CA MET A 321 -8.58 14.98 10.61
C MET A 321 -7.43 14.84 11.62
N PHE A 322 -7.67 14.16 12.74
CA PHE A 322 -6.65 13.92 13.77
C PHE A 322 -5.48 13.10 13.19
N GLY A 323 -5.78 12.03 12.44
CA GLY A 323 -4.77 11.23 11.77
C GLY A 323 -3.93 12.07 10.79
N LEU A 324 -4.58 12.91 9.99
CA LEU A 324 -3.90 13.80 9.03
C LEU A 324 -3.00 14.81 9.74
N ILE A 325 -3.49 15.45 10.82
CA ILE A 325 -2.73 16.45 11.59
C ILE A 325 -1.46 15.81 12.18
N ILE A 326 -1.60 14.62 12.80
CA ILE A 326 -0.44 13.90 13.36
C ILE A 326 0.58 13.57 12.24
N THR A 327 0.10 13.12 11.09
CA THR A 327 1.00 12.80 9.97
C THR A 327 1.67 14.04 9.39
N ILE A 328 0.96 15.16 9.33
CA ILE A 328 1.52 16.47 8.92
C ILE A 328 2.69 16.85 9.86
N ILE A 329 2.45 16.78 11.18
CA ILE A 329 3.49 17.07 12.20
C ILE A 329 4.70 16.15 12.00
N ALA A 330 4.45 14.84 11.80
CA ALA A 330 5.50 13.86 11.54
C ALA A 330 6.31 14.19 10.28
N THR A 331 5.60 14.56 9.20
CA THR A 331 6.23 14.82 7.90
C THR A 331 7.09 16.09 7.93
N ILE A 332 6.75 17.07 8.77
CA ILE A 332 7.58 18.29 8.98
C ILE A 332 8.97 17.91 9.55
N LEU A 333 9.06 16.82 10.31
CA LEU A 333 10.33 16.41 10.93
C LEU A 333 11.26 15.67 9.94
N LEU A 334 10.73 15.02 8.90
CA LEU A 334 11.51 14.17 7.97
C LEU A 334 12.60 14.96 7.21
N PRO A 335 12.38 16.20 6.74
CA PRO A 335 13.43 16.97 6.05
C PRO A 335 14.68 17.28 6.90
N PHE A 336 14.61 17.08 8.21
CA PHE A 336 15.74 17.31 9.13
C PHE A 336 16.53 16.04 9.45
N GLY A 337 16.29 14.95 8.69
CA GLY A 337 16.98 13.66 8.86
C GLY A 337 18.26 13.53 8.05
N ASP A 338 19.02 14.61 7.93
CA ASP A 338 20.18 14.76 7.03
C ASP A 338 21.49 14.13 7.55
N ALA A 339 21.60 13.88 8.86
CA ALA A 339 22.84 13.38 9.50
C ALA A 339 22.58 12.15 10.38
N PRO A 340 23.62 11.34 10.68
CA PRO A 340 23.45 10.15 11.52
C PRO A 340 22.93 10.43 12.94
N ASP A 341 23.29 11.57 13.52
CA ASP A 341 22.87 12.00 14.86
C ASP A 341 21.43 12.56 14.89
N THR A 342 20.83 12.86 13.74
CA THR A 342 19.46 13.39 13.63
C THR A 342 18.38 12.32 13.74
N TYR A 343 18.74 11.04 13.76
CA TYR A 343 17.75 9.94 13.84
C TYR A 343 16.87 10.08 15.09
N TRP A 344 17.47 10.19 16.28
CA TRP A 344 16.72 10.21 17.54
C TRP A 344 15.86 11.46 17.73
N PRO A 345 16.37 12.70 17.46
CA PRO A 345 15.54 13.89 17.65
C PRO A 345 14.47 14.12 16.58
N PHE A 346 14.65 13.64 15.35
CA PHE A 346 13.72 13.96 14.25
C PHE A 346 13.07 12.71 13.64
N ILE A 347 13.84 11.70 13.21
CA ILE A 347 13.31 10.60 12.42
C ILE A 347 12.50 9.61 13.28
N PHE A 348 13.02 9.27 14.47
CA PHE A 348 12.32 8.37 15.39
C PHE A 348 10.92 8.90 15.76
N PRO A 349 10.75 10.16 16.25
CA PRO A 349 9.41 10.68 16.52
C PRO A 349 8.56 10.85 15.25
N ALA A 350 9.18 11.19 14.10
CA ALA A 350 8.47 11.26 12.81
C ALA A 350 7.88 9.90 12.45
N PHE A 351 8.64 8.82 12.60
CA PHE A 351 8.15 7.47 12.30
C PHE A 351 7.05 7.04 13.27
N CYS A 352 7.19 7.31 14.56
CA CYS A 352 6.17 6.98 15.55
C CYS A 352 4.85 7.74 15.28
N LEU A 353 4.93 9.04 15.07
CA LEU A 353 3.75 9.89 14.81
C LEU A 353 3.14 9.62 13.44
N GLY A 354 3.99 9.55 12.40
CA GLY A 354 3.54 9.39 11.01
C GLY A 354 2.82 8.06 10.80
N THR A 355 3.42 6.98 11.30
CA THR A 355 2.77 5.66 11.23
C THR A 355 1.46 5.64 12.03
N SER A 356 1.45 6.24 13.21
CA SER A 356 0.22 6.34 14.03
C SER A 356 -0.89 7.04 13.25
N GLY A 357 -0.57 8.18 12.64
CA GLY A 357 -1.52 8.93 11.81
C GLY A 357 -1.99 8.12 10.59
N MET A 358 -1.07 7.46 9.89
CA MET A 358 -1.40 6.65 8.70
C MET A 358 -2.26 5.44 9.03
N VAL A 359 -1.99 4.75 10.15
CA VAL A 359 -2.82 3.62 10.61
C VAL A 359 -4.23 4.11 11.00
N ILE A 360 -4.33 5.27 11.64
CA ILE A 360 -5.63 5.91 11.95
C ILE A 360 -6.40 6.20 10.64
N ILE A 361 -5.73 6.79 9.64
CA ILE A 361 -6.34 7.11 8.34
C ILE A 361 -6.77 5.81 7.64
N TYR A 362 -5.88 4.83 7.52
CA TYR A 362 -6.14 3.54 6.85
C TYR A 362 -7.34 2.83 7.47
N SER A 363 -7.30 2.60 8.78
CA SER A 363 -8.33 1.81 9.48
C SER A 363 -9.68 2.51 9.45
N ASN A 364 -9.71 3.83 9.72
CA ASN A 364 -10.99 4.55 9.79
C ASN A 364 -11.55 4.87 8.39
N SER A 365 -10.71 5.07 7.38
CA SER A 365 -11.20 5.17 5.98
C SER A 365 -11.81 3.83 5.54
N SER A 366 -11.16 2.72 5.89
CA SER A 366 -11.66 1.37 5.59
C SER A 366 -13.00 1.12 6.29
N ILE A 367 -13.10 1.39 7.60
CA ILE A 367 -14.35 1.22 8.36
C ILE A 367 -15.45 2.12 7.76
N ALA A 368 -15.14 3.39 7.54
CA ALA A 368 -16.11 4.37 7.05
C ALA A 368 -16.63 4.02 5.65
N ILE A 369 -15.76 3.58 4.73
CA ILE A 369 -16.17 3.29 3.36
C ILE A 369 -17.18 2.13 3.32
N PHE A 370 -16.96 1.09 4.15
CA PHE A 370 -17.90 -0.03 4.27
C PHE A 370 -19.18 0.35 5.02
N SER A 371 -19.11 1.29 5.97
CA SER A 371 -20.30 1.79 6.70
C SER A 371 -21.25 2.62 5.81
N TYR A 372 -20.69 3.32 4.81
CA TYR A 372 -21.47 4.20 3.93
C TYR A 372 -21.92 3.52 2.64
N THR A 373 -21.58 2.26 2.44
CA THR A 373 -21.90 1.53 1.20
C THR A 373 -22.72 0.28 1.50
N PRO A 374 -23.65 -0.10 0.61
CA PRO A 374 -24.45 -1.31 0.80
C PRO A 374 -23.58 -2.58 0.83
N PRO A 375 -23.95 -3.57 1.66
CA PRO A 375 -23.21 -4.86 1.70
C PRO A 375 -23.12 -5.58 0.35
N SER A 376 -24.08 -5.36 -0.55
CA SER A 376 -24.12 -5.99 -1.88
C SER A 376 -22.95 -5.60 -2.79
N VAL A 377 -22.28 -4.47 -2.52
CA VAL A 377 -21.14 -3.99 -3.31
C VAL A 377 -19.83 -3.99 -2.49
N ALA A 378 -19.80 -4.68 -1.35
CA ALA A 378 -18.66 -4.67 -0.44
C ALA A 378 -17.36 -5.17 -1.11
N GLY A 379 -17.46 -6.20 -1.95
CA GLY A 379 -16.30 -6.73 -2.69
C GLY A 379 -15.68 -5.68 -3.60
N THR A 380 -16.51 -5.01 -4.40
CA THR A 380 -16.08 -3.93 -5.30
C THR A 380 -15.50 -2.75 -4.51
N VAL A 381 -16.15 -2.35 -3.41
CA VAL A 381 -15.68 -1.26 -2.54
C VAL A 381 -14.29 -1.58 -1.97
N GLY A 382 -14.11 -2.81 -1.47
CA GLY A 382 -12.83 -3.28 -0.97
C GLY A 382 -11.74 -3.29 -2.05
N ALA A 383 -12.08 -3.73 -3.26
CA ALA A 383 -11.17 -3.74 -4.40
C ALA A 383 -10.74 -2.32 -4.79
N VAL A 384 -11.69 -1.37 -4.87
CA VAL A 384 -11.40 0.06 -5.16
C VAL A 384 -10.49 0.65 -4.08
N PHE A 385 -10.81 0.39 -2.81
CA PHE A 385 -10.03 0.89 -1.67
C PHE A 385 -8.58 0.38 -1.74
N ASN A 386 -8.40 -0.93 -1.96
CA ASN A 386 -7.05 -1.53 -2.07
C ASN A 386 -6.31 -1.07 -3.33
N CYS A 387 -7.01 -0.91 -4.45
CA CYS A 387 -6.44 -0.35 -5.68
C CYS A 387 -5.92 1.08 -5.43
N ALA A 388 -6.68 1.91 -4.71
CA ALA A 388 -6.26 3.27 -4.33
C ALA A 388 -5.00 3.23 -3.46
N LEU A 389 -4.89 2.32 -2.48
CA LEU A 389 -3.68 2.13 -1.66
C LEU A 389 -2.45 1.88 -2.56
N GLN A 390 -2.58 0.97 -3.52
CA GLN A 390 -1.48 0.60 -4.42
C GLN A 390 -1.12 1.74 -5.39
N LEU A 391 -2.12 2.44 -5.92
CA LEU A 391 -1.90 3.63 -6.75
C LEU A 391 -1.16 4.71 -5.94
N GLY A 392 -1.52 4.88 -4.68
CA GLY A 392 -0.82 5.78 -3.76
C GLY A 392 0.65 5.44 -3.63
N SER A 393 0.98 4.14 -3.48
CA SER A 393 2.36 3.65 -3.44
C SER A 393 3.13 4.00 -4.72
N ALA A 394 2.55 3.68 -5.88
CA ALA A 394 3.19 3.90 -7.18
C ALA A 394 3.43 5.40 -7.46
N VAL A 395 2.40 6.21 -7.22
CA VAL A 395 2.48 7.69 -7.41
C VAL A 395 3.47 8.29 -6.42
N GLY A 396 3.45 7.83 -5.15
CA GLY A 396 4.37 8.31 -4.11
C GLY A 396 5.82 8.06 -4.48
N LEU A 397 6.12 6.80 -4.83
CA LEU A 397 7.48 6.40 -5.23
C LEU A 397 7.97 7.24 -6.41
N ALA A 398 7.17 7.35 -7.48
CA ALA A 398 7.55 8.08 -8.68
C ALA A 398 7.71 9.58 -8.45
N ALA A 399 6.80 10.18 -7.68
CA ALA A 399 6.86 11.63 -7.37
C ALA A 399 8.11 11.95 -6.55
N VAL A 400 8.33 11.18 -5.47
CA VAL A 400 9.46 11.40 -4.55
C VAL A 400 10.79 11.21 -5.30
N SER A 401 10.93 10.09 -6.04
CA SER A 401 12.13 9.81 -6.84
C SER A 401 12.40 10.89 -7.91
N SER A 402 11.34 11.39 -8.57
CA SER A 402 11.47 12.45 -9.59
C SER A 402 11.94 13.77 -8.99
N ILE A 403 11.38 14.15 -7.84
CA ILE A 403 11.73 15.41 -7.14
C ILE A 403 13.18 15.32 -6.66
N THR A 404 13.53 14.21 -6.00
CA THR A 404 14.90 13.97 -5.50
C THR A 404 15.90 14.05 -6.65
N ALA A 405 15.68 13.33 -7.73
CA ALA A 405 16.55 13.34 -8.92
C ALA A 405 16.64 14.73 -9.58
N SER A 406 15.53 15.45 -9.65
CA SER A 406 15.50 16.79 -10.28
C SER A 406 16.26 17.84 -9.47
N VAL A 407 16.23 17.76 -8.16
CA VAL A 407 16.94 18.70 -7.27
C VAL A 407 18.43 18.31 -7.22
N ASP A 408 18.75 17.04 -7.02
CA ASP A 408 20.13 16.55 -6.93
C ASP A 408 20.89 16.75 -8.27
N GLY A 409 20.21 16.61 -9.40
CA GLY A 409 20.78 16.86 -10.73
C GLY A 409 21.15 18.32 -10.99
N LYS A 410 20.59 19.26 -10.23
CA LYS A 410 20.93 20.71 -10.32
C LYS A 410 22.05 21.13 -9.38
N THR A 411 22.26 20.35 -8.33
CA THR A 411 23.30 20.62 -7.33
C THR A 411 24.54 19.79 -7.59
N SER A 412 25.25 20.03 -8.68
CA SER A 412 26.58 19.50 -9.08
C SER A 412 26.92 18.04 -8.75
N PRO A 413 27.58 17.31 -9.62
CA PRO A 413 27.86 15.90 -9.39
C PRO A 413 28.86 15.71 -8.25
N MET A 414 28.37 15.31 -7.09
CA MET A 414 29.25 14.80 -6.06
C MET A 414 29.52 13.31 -6.39
N ASN A 415 30.50 13.08 -7.22
CA ASN A 415 31.18 11.80 -7.37
C ASN A 415 32.58 12.00 -6.77
N PRO A 416 32.97 11.29 -5.78
CA PRO A 416 32.93 9.85 -5.51
C PRO A 416 32.08 9.49 -4.27
N PRO A 417 31.91 8.18 -3.99
CA PRO A 417 31.14 7.77 -2.83
C PRO A 417 31.68 8.39 -1.53
N VAL A 418 30.81 9.01 -0.80
CA VAL A 418 31.12 9.74 0.45
C VAL A 418 31.77 8.85 1.49
N SER A 419 31.62 7.52 1.36
CA SER A 419 32.26 6.52 2.23
C SER A 419 33.79 6.64 2.33
N GLU A 420 34.46 7.19 1.31
CA GLU A 420 35.91 7.38 1.33
C GLU A 420 36.35 8.67 2.03
N PHE A 421 35.44 9.65 2.14
CA PHE A 421 35.75 10.98 2.71
C PHE A 421 35.45 11.11 4.20
N ILE A 422 34.67 10.20 4.79
CA ILE A 422 34.07 10.34 6.14
C ILE A 422 35.13 10.31 7.26
N HIS A 423 36.35 9.83 7.00
CA HIS A 423 37.33 9.64 8.06
C HIS A 423 38.12 10.89 8.50
N HIS A 424 37.90 12.08 7.90
CA HIS A 424 38.81 13.20 8.16
C HIS A 424 38.23 14.61 8.48
N LEU A 425 36.91 14.83 8.52
CA LEU A 425 36.42 16.23 8.62
C LEU A 425 35.05 16.38 9.34
N ASP A 426 35.05 16.84 10.60
CA ASP A 426 33.84 16.92 11.45
C ASP A 426 32.85 18.07 11.18
N GLU A 427 33.27 19.22 10.64
CA GLU A 427 32.37 20.35 10.40
C GLU A 427 32.00 20.55 8.92
N ILE A 428 32.94 20.34 8.03
CA ILE A 428 32.70 20.39 6.58
C ILE A 428 31.70 19.31 6.17
N THR A 429 31.67 18.19 6.86
CA THR A 429 30.75 17.07 6.61
C THR A 429 29.27 17.43 6.84
N LYS A 430 28.92 18.24 7.83
CA LYS A 430 27.52 18.56 8.15
C LYS A 430 26.83 19.38 7.04
N ASP A 431 27.52 20.39 6.50
CA ASP A 431 26.98 21.18 5.41
C ASP A 431 26.90 20.36 4.10
N MET A 432 27.87 19.45 3.88
CA MET A 432 27.84 18.53 2.75
C MET A 432 26.64 17.58 2.80
N TRP A 433 26.31 17.05 4.00
CA TRP A 433 25.15 16.18 4.17
C TRP A 433 23.84 16.94 3.93
N LYS A 434 23.72 18.16 4.44
CA LYS A 434 22.57 19.04 4.17
C LYS A 434 22.38 19.28 2.68
N ASP A 435 23.48 19.56 1.98
CA ASP A 435 23.45 19.78 0.53
C ASP A 435 23.05 18.50 -0.21
N ALA A 436 23.59 17.36 0.16
CA ALA A 436 23.26 16.06 -0.43
C ALA A 436 21.82 15.59 -0.08
N PHE A 437 21.23 16.09 1.02
CA PHE A 437 19.87 15.74 1.45
C PHE A 437 18.80 16.66 0.85
N LYS A 438 19.17 17.71 0.12
CA LYS A 438 18.24 18.73 -0.40
C LYS A 438 17.12 18.14 -1.28
N GLY A 439 17.46 17.20 -2.14
CA GLY A 439 16.48 16.54 -3.00
C GLY A 439 15.44 15.77 -2.18
N ARG A 440 15.92 15.02 -1.19
CA ARG A 440 15.06 14.25 -0.29
C ARG A 440 14.19 15.16 0.59
N ALA A 441 14.77 16.24 1.12
CA ALA A 441 14.00 17.25 1.88
C ALA A 441 12.89 17.86 1.01
N ALA A 442 13.20 18.20 -0.25
CA ALA A 442 12.22 18.74 -1.20
C ALA A 442 11.07 17.74 -1.44
N SER A 443 11.37 16.45 -1.55
CA SER A 443 10.35 15.42 -1.71
C SER A 443 9.42 15.32 -0.50
N PHE A 444 9.96 15.45 0.73
CA PHE A 444 9.14 15.45 1.95
C PHE A 444 8.27 16.72 2.07
N TRP A 445 8.74 17.87 1.61
CA TRP A 445 7.91 19.09 1.53
C TRP A 445 6.75 18.90 0.53
N PHE A 446 6.98 18.19 -0.57
CA PHE A 446 5.90 17.83 -1.51
C PHE A 446 4.88 16.88 -0.84
N VAL A 447 5.34 15.85 -0.12
CA VAL A 447 4.46 14.94 0.64
C VAL A 447 3.60 15.74 1.63
N LEU A 448 4.20 16.70 2.31
CA LEU A 448 3.50 17.61 3.24
C LEU A 448 2.40 18.41 2.53
N ALA A 449 2.69 18.93 1.34
CA ALA A 449 1.70 19.69 0.55
C ALA A 449 0.50 18.80 0.17
N VAL A 450 0.74 17.55 -0.23
CA VAL A 450 -0.32 16.58 -0.55
C VAL A 450 -1.20 16.31 0.69
N LEU A 451 -0.58 16.11 1.86
CA LEU A 451 -1.31 15.92 3.13
C LEU A 451 -2.18 17.16 3.46
N GLY A 452 -1.64 18.35 3.25
CA GLY A 452 -2.37 19.61 3.46
C GLY A 452 -3.59 19.73 2.56
N VAL A 453 -3.45 19.40 1.28
CA VAL A 453 -4.56 19.41 0.32
C VAL A 453 -5.65 18.44 0.75
N LEU A 454 -5.26 17.22 1.15
CA LEU A 454 -6.25 16.21 1.58
C LEU A 454 -6.89 16.56 2.92
N LEU A 455 -6.18 17.24 3.82
CA LEU A 455 -6.79 17.78 5.05
C LEU A 455 -7.89 18.80 4.70
N VAL A 456 -7.61 19.72 3.78
CA VAL A 456 -8.61 20.68 3.28
C VAL A 456 -9.79 19.96 2.64
N CYS A 457 -9.54 18.92 1.83
CA CYS A 457 -10.60 18.11 1.23
C CYS A 457 -11.50 17.45 2.29
N VAL A 458 -10.92 16.90 3.36
CA VAL A 458 -11.71 16.33 4.48
C VAL A 458 -12.52 17.40 5.20
N VAL A 459 -11.93 18.56 5.48
CA VAL A 459 -12.64 19.66 6.16
C VAL A 459 -13.84 20.14 5.34
N VAL A 460 -13.65 20.32 4.01
CA VAL A 460 -14.67 20.91 3.13
C VAL A 460 -15.72 19.89 2.68
N PHE A 461 -15.28 18.75 2.18
CA PHE A 461 -16.16 17.81 1.46
C PHE A 461 -16.68 16.66 2.31
N PHE A 462 -16.01 16.32 3.43
CA PHE A 462 -16.45 15.19 4.25
C PHE A 462 -17.69 15.57 5.08
N LYS A 463 -18.80 14.90 4.80
CA LYS A 463 -20.07 15.10 5.53
C LYS A 463 -19.99 14.41 6.90
N VAL A 464 -20.23 15.17 7.96
CA VAL A 464 -20.12 14.69 9.35
C VAL A 464 -21.20 13.65 9.64
N ASP A 465 -20.81 12.59 10.33
CA ASP A 465 -21.67 11.52 10.84
C ASP A 465 -21.75 11.62 12.38
N MET A 466 -22.66 10.87 12.96
CA MET A 466 -22.72 10.73 14.43
C MET A 466 -21.90 9.51 14.86
N PRO A 467 -21.24 9.57 16.03
CA PRO A 467 -20.60 8.38 16.60
C PRO A 467 -21.63 7.27 16.84
N GLU A 468 -21.22 6.02 16.62
CA GLU A 468 -22.09 4.83 16.76
C GLU A 468 -22.85 4.80 18.08
N LYS A 469 -22.16 5.05 19.19
CA LYS A 469 -22.75 5.05 20.53
C LYS A 469 -23.86 6.10 20.70
N ARG A 470 -23.73 7.23 20.00
CA ARG A 470 -24.74 8.29 20.03
C ARG A 470 -25.95 7.92 19.19
N GLU A 471 -25.74 7.29 18.03
CA GLU A 471 -26.84 6.76 17.21
C GLU A 471 -27.65 5.69 17.94
N GLU A 472 -26.97 4.76 18.63
CA GLU A 472 -27.63 3.73 19.46
C GLU A 472 -28.46 4.34 20.56
N LEU A 473 -27.91 5.34 21.27
CA LEU A 473 -28.63 6.05 22.33
C LEU A 473 -29.84 6.79 21.78
N GLU A 474 -29.73 7.41 20.62
CA GLU A 474 -30.86 8.11 19.99
C GLU A 474 -31.93 7.14 19.49
N LYS A 475 -31.54 5.97 18.94
CA LYS A 475 -32.46 4.91 18.54
C LYS A 475 -33.23 4.38 19.78
N LYS A 476 -32.48 4.07 20.84
CA LYS A 476 -33.09 3.60 22.12
C LYS A 476 -34.05 4.61 22.68
N LYS A 477 -33.72 5.90 22.68
CA LYS A 477 -34.63 6.97 23.10
C LYS A 477 -35.91 7.02 22.28
N LYS A 478 -35.82 6.83 20.95
CA LYS A 478 -36.99 6.81 20.07
C LYS A 478 -37.88 5.60 20.37
N GLU A 479 -37.26 4.42 20.53
CA GLU A 479 -37.97 3.19 20.92
C GLU A 479 -38.70 3.34 22.27
N ASP A 480 -38.01 3.95 23.25
CA ASP A 480 -38.62 4.22 24.58
C ASP A 480 -39.81 5.18 24.47
N ILE A 481 -39.72 6.20 23.61
CA ILE A 481 -40.82 7.16 23.39
C ILE A 481 -42.01 6.47 22.68
N GLU A 482 -41.74 5.61 21.72
CA GLU A 482 -42.76 4.85 20.98
C GLU A 482 -43.43 3.78 21.87
N ALA A 483 -42.67 3.23 22.83
CA ALA A 483 -43.16 2.20 23.74
C ALA A 483 -44.10 2.77 24.83
N PHE A 484 -44.00 4.09 25.13
CA PHE A 484 -44.83 4.78 26.12
C PHE A 484 -45.45 6.04 25.51
N PRO A 485 -46.42 5.90 24.58
CA PRO A 485 -47.18 7.04 24.12
C PRO A 485 -48.04 7.55 25.29
N GLY A 486 -47.83 8.76 25.78
CA GLY A 486 -48.48 9.38 26.91
C GLY A 486 -50.01 9.51 26.77
#